data_4daa1ac9e4b3c056debf7e1e91e518e3
#
_entry.id   4daa1ac9e4b3c056debf7e1e91e518e3
#
_cell.length_a   1.000
_cell.length_b   1.000
_cell.length_c   1.000
_cell.angle_alpha   90.00
_cell.angle_beta   90.00
_cell.angle_gamma   90.00
#
_symmetry.space_group_name_H-M   'P 1'
#
loop_
_entity.id
_entity.type
_entity.pdbx_description
1 polymer ?
#
loop_
_entity_poly.entity_id
_entity_poly.type
_entity_poly.pdbx_seq_one_letter_code
_entity_poly.pdbx_strand_id
1 'polypeptide(L)'
;MMAKKFFPTMIDNISQELTPMVATARSIKQEHPDASVVFIGPCASKKLEASRRTVRSDVDFVITFEELTGMFEAKGILLDEIKAMDEMKDATSAGRGYGVAGGVANAIKDCIEKYYPGTPVNIQHAESLAECKKALLLAKAGKMNGCLIEGMACPGGCIAGAGTNIAIPVAARAVDKFKNEAEKKVPDESVDQEMVELEKE
;
A
#
# COMPACT_ATOMS: atom_id res chain seq x y z
N MET A 1 -5.27 -12.67 -1.81
CA MET A 1 -5.68 -13.95 -1.17
C MET A 1 -7.14 -14.29 -1.35
N MET A 2 -8.07 -13.41 -0.96
CA MET A 2 -9.52 -13.69 -1.10
C MET A 2 -9.92 -14.06 -2.53
N ALA A 3 -9.49 -13.27 -3.51
CA ALA A 3 -9.79 -13.52 -4.92
C ALA A 3 -9.27 -14.89 -5.39
N LYS A 4 -8.00 -15.21 -5.17
CA LYS A 4 -7.43 -16.53 -5.54
C LYS A 4 -8.17 -17.71 -4.90
N LYS A 5 -8.64 -17.56 -3.64
CA LYS A 5 -9.29 -18.65 -2.90
C LYS A 5 -10.76 -18.81 -3.24
N PHE A 6 -11.50 -17.72 -3.38
CA PHE A 6 -12.97 -17.77 -3.48
C PHE A 6 -13.52 -17.32 -4.84
N PHE A 7 -12.68 -16.67 -5.66
CA PHE A 7 -13.05 -16.13 -6.97
C PHE A 7 -11.98 -16.43 -8.03
N PRO A 8 -11.59 -17.70 -8.25
CA PRO A 8 -10.48 -18.03 -9.15
C PRO A 8 -10.73 -17.55 -10.59
N THR A 9 -11.99 -17.46 -11.03
CA THR A 9 -12.37 -16.95 -12.35
C THR A 9 -12.18 -15.44 -12.51
N MET A 10 -11.88 -14.71 -11.45
CA MET A 10 -11.67 -13.27 -11.45
C MET A 10 -10.18 -12.88 -11.35
N ILE A 11 -9.27 -13.84 -11.43
CA ILE A 11 -7.84 -13.59 -11.25
C ILE A 11 -7.32 -12.61 -12.30
N ASP A 12 -7.75 -12.75 -13.55
CA ASP A 12 -7.34 -11.87 -14.67
C ASP A 12 -7.85 -10.42 -14.51
N ASN A 13 -8.81 -10.19 -13.63
CA ASN A 13 -9.31 -8.86 -13.28
C ASN A 13 -8.61 -8.24 -12.08
N ILE A 14 -7.68 -8.97 -11.44
CA ILE A 14 -6.87 -8.45 -10.33
C ILE A 14 -5.58 -7.88 -10.91
N SER A 15 -5.22 -6.67 -10.48
CA SER A 15 -3.94 -6.07 -10.84
C SER A 15 -2.79 -7.04 -10.56
N GLN A 16 -1.90 -7.18 -11.51
CA GLN A 16 -0.68 -7.99 -11.39
C GLN A 16 0.51 -7.15 -10.93
N GLU A 17 0.30 -5.87 -10.69
CA GLU A 17 1.33 -4.96 -10.21
C GLU A 17 1.85 -5.37 -8.82
N LEU A 18 3.13 -5.13 -8.60
CA LEU A 18 3.77 -5.32 -7.31
C LEU A 18 3.16 -4.38 -6.27
N THR A 19 3.02 -4.88 -5.05
CA THR A 19 2.69 -3.97 -3.95
C THR A 19 3.86 -3.03 -3.69
N PRO A 20 3.62 -1.80 -3.18
CA PRO A 20 4.71 -0.85 -2.88
C PRO A 20 5.83 -1.45 -2.03
N MET A 21 5.48 -2.30 -1.04
CA MET A 21 6.45 -3.01 -0.22
C MET A 21 7.40 -3.87 -1.06
N VAL A 22 6.86 -4.68 -1.97
CA VAL A 22 7.65 -5.60 -2.79
C VAL A 22 8.45 -4.84 -3.85
N ALA A 23 7.84 -3.85 -4.50
CA ALA A 23 8.50 -3.03 -5.51
C ALA A 23 9.73 -2.33 -4.93
N THR A 24 9.57 -1.65 -3.78
CA THR A 24 10.66 -0.96 -3.10
C THR A 24 11.75 -1.95 -2.64
N ALA A 25 11.36 -3.10 -2.08
CA ALA A 25 12.34 -4.10 -1.63
C ALA A 25 13.19 -4.62 -2.79
N ARG A 26 12.59 -4.87 -3.95
CA ARG A 26 13.32 -5.30 -5.15
C ARG A 26 14.26 -4.23 -5.68
N SER A 27 13.82 -2.98 -5.76
CA SER A 27 14.68 -1.86 -6.14
C SER A 27 15.91 -1.76 -5.22
N ILE A 28 15.71 -1.83 -3.90
CA ILE A 28 16.81 -1.83 -2.94
C ILE A 28 17.77 -3.01 -3.17
N LYS A 29 17.25 -4.23 -3.37
CA LYS A 29 18.09 -5.42 -3.59
C LYS A 29 18.81 -5.40 -4.95
N GLN A 30 18.29 -4.72 -5.95
CA GLN A 30 18.99 -4.52 -7.23
C GLN A 30 20.21 -3.61 -7.05
N GLU A 31 20.07 -2.52 -6.31
CA GLU A 31 21.18 -1.59 -6.04
C GLU A 31 22.14 -2.12 -4.96
N HIS A 32 21.59 -2.83 -3.96
CA HIS A 32 22.30 -3.32 -2.79
C HIS A 32 21.96 -4.80 -2.52
N PRO A 33 22.53 -5.76 -3.26
CA PRO A 33 22.16 -7.18 -3.19
C PRO A 33 22.27 -7.81 -1.80
N ASP A 34 23.20 -7.33 -0.99
CA ASP A 34 23.47 -7.84 0.37
C ASP A 34 22.66 -7.11 1.46
N ALA A 35 21.83 -6.12 1.09
CA ALA A 35 21.03 -5.38 2.07
C ALA A 35 19.95 -6.26 2.71
N SER A 36 19.75 -6.13 4.01
CA SER A 36 18.58 -6.69 4.69
C SER A 36 17.43 -5.67 4.64
N VAL A 37 16.32 -6.05 4.01
CA VAL A 37 15.15 -5.18 3.86
C VAL A 37 14.14 -5.46 4.95
N VAL A 38 13.82 -4.44 5.74
CA VAL A 38 12.82 -4.50 6.82
C VAL A 38 11.66 -3.58 6.47
N PHE A 39 10.46 -4.14 6.32
CA PHE A 39 9.24 -3.37 6.19
C PHE A 39 8.63 -3.07 7.55
N ILE A 40 8.39 -1.79 7.83
CA ILE A 40 7.73 -1.33 9.06
C ILE A 40 6.39 -0.71 8.70
N GLY A 41 5.30 -1.22 9.31
CA GLY A 41 3.97 -0.71 9.01
C GLY A 41 2.86 -1.38 9.83
N PRO A 42 1.62 -0.89 9.77
CA PRO A 42 0.54 -1.33 10.66
C PRO A 42 -0.09 -2.67 10.26
N CYS A 43 0.40 -3.34 9.22
CA CYS A 43 -0.32 -4.43 8.56
C CYS A 43 0.25 -5.82 8.87
N ALA A 44 -0.46 -6.62 9.65
CA ALA A 44 -0.08 -8.03 9.91
C ALA A 44 -0.12 -8.92 8.64
N SER A 45 -0.98 -8.61 7.65
CA SER A 45 -1.03 -9.35 6.38
C SER A 45 0.26 -9.23 5.57
N LYS A 46 1.05 -8.19 5.77
CA LYS A 46 2.35 -8.01 5.12
C LYS A 46 3.38 -9.06 5.56
N LYS A 47 3.28 -9.58 6.78
CA LYS A 47 4.09 -10.73 7.24
C LYS A 47 3.83 -11.97 6.37
N LEU A 48 2.56 -12.24 6.08
CA LEU A 48 2.18 -13.36 5.22
C LEU A 48 2.58 -13.11 3.76
N GLU A 49 2.47 -11.89 3.27
CA GLU A 49 2.90 -11.53 1.91
C GLU A 49 4.40 -11.73 1.74
N ALA A 50 5.21 -11.23 2.68
CA ALA A 50 6.66 -11.39 2.67
C ALA A 50 7.10 -12.86 2.72
N SER A 51 6.36 -13.72 3.43
CA SER A 51 6.70 -15.14 3.59
C SER A 51 6.35 -16.02 2.38
N ARG A 52 5.66 -15.48 1.37
CA ARG A 52 5.22 -16.27 0.22
C ARG A 52 6.31 -16.46 -0.81
N ARG A 53 6.62 -17.71 -1.13
CA ARG A 53 7.58 -18.08 -2.18
C ARG A 53 7.14 -17.57 -3.56
N THR A 54 5.83 -17.55 -3.85
CA THR A 54 5.26 -17.10 -5.13
C THR A 54 5.39 -15.60 -5.36
N VAL A 55 5.62 -14.80 -4.32
CA VAL A 55 5.78 -13.35 -4.46
C VAL A 55 7.25 -12.96 -4.61
N ARG A 56 8.19 -13.81 -4.10
CA ARG A 56 9.63 -13.47 -4.03
C ARG A 56 9.80 -12.01 -3.59
N SER A 57 9.32 -11.72 -2.38
CA SER A 57 9.09 -10.32 -1.97
C SER A 57 10.36 -9.50 -1.80
N ASP A 58 11.52 -10.15 -1.68
CA ASP A 58 12.81 -9.53 -1.34
C ASP A 58 12.80 -8.76 0.01
N VAL A 59 11.72 -8.94 0.78
CA VAL A 59 11.59 -8.41 2.13
C VAL A 59 12.02 -9.46 3.14
N ASP A 60 13.05 -9.16 3.91
CA ASP A 60 13.62 -10.11 4.88
C ASP A 60 12.79 -10.16 6.16
N PHE A 61 12.30 -9.00 6.64
CA PHE A 61 11.51 -8.89 7.85
C PHE A 61 10.34 -7.94 7.70
N VAL A 62 9.26 -8.22 8.42
CA VAL A 62 8.11 -7.32 8.57
C VAL A 62 7.85 -7.09 10.05
N ILE A 63 7.88 -5.82 10.47
CA ILE A 63 7.66 -5.37 11.85
C ILE A 63 6.43 -4.46 11.89
N THR A 64 5.52 -4.67 12.82
CA THR A 64 4.40 -3.75 13.05
C THR A 64 4.85 -2.53 13.88
N PHE A 65 4.07 -1.46 13.87
CA PHE A 65 4.36 -0.31 14.73
C PHE A 65 4.32 -0.67 16.21
N GLU A 66 3.42 -1.56 16.61
CA GLU A 66 3.34 -2.07 17.97
C GLU A 66 4.63 -2.83 18.36
N GLU A 67 5.11 -3.73 17.49
CA GLU A 67 6.37 -4.45 17.70
C GLU A 67 7.57 -3.52 17.76
N LEU A 68 7.61 -2.50 16.87
CA LEU A 68 8.68 -1.49 16.88
C LEU A 68 8.69 -0.67 18.17
N THR A 69 7.51 -0.29 18.67
CA THR A 69 7.39 0.41 19.95
C THR A 69 7.96 -0.44 21.10
N GLY A 70 7.64 -1.72 21.15
CA GLY A 70 8.24 -2.65 22.13
C GLY A 70 9.77 -2.75 22.02
N MET A 71 10.31 -2.69 20.80
CA MET A 71 11.78 -2.65 20.59
C MET A 71 12.40 -1.33 21.13
N PHE A 72 11.72 -0.20 20.95
CA PHE A 72 12.17 1.09 21.49
C PHE A 72 12.15 1.07 23.02
N GLU A 73 11.07 0.60 23.62
CA GLU A 73 10.98 0.43 25.07
C GLU A 73 12.10 -0.45 25.64
N ALA A 74 12.36 -1.60 25.00
CA ALA A 74 13.41 -2.52 25.41
C ALA A 74 14.82 -1.90 25.31
N LYS A 75 15.00 -0.89 24.45
CA LYS A 75 16.25 -0.14 24.29
C LYS A 75 16.30 1.15 25.11
N GLY A 76 15.24 1.49 25.84
CA GLY A 76 15.15 2.74 26.60
C GLY A 76 15.08 3.98 25.70
N ILE A 77 14.59 3.84 24.48
CA ILE A 77 14.43 4.94 23.54
C ILE A 77 13.08 5.63 23.81
N LEU A 78 13.12 6.89 24.18
CA LEU A 78 11.94 7.74 24.42
C LEU A 78 11.69 8.58 23.18
N LEU A 79 10.59 8.33 22.46
CA LEU A 79 10.28 9.00 21.19
C LEU A 79 10.12 10.52 21.36
N ASP A 80 9.59 10.97 22.50
CA ASP A 80 9.40 12.39 22.80
C ASP A 80 10.71 13.18 22.99
N GLU A 81 11.81 12.46 23.22
CA GLU A 81 13.13 13.07 23.39
C GLU A 81 13.95 13.11 22.09
N ILE A 82 13.46 12.42 21.04
CA ILE A 82 14.14 12.40 19.74
C ILE A 82 13.85 13.69 18.98
N LYS A 83 14.90 14.41 18.63
CA LYS A 83 14.80 15.51 17.69
C LYS A 83 14.76 14.96 16.27
N ALA A 84 13.73 15.33 15.50
CA ALA A 84 13.70 15.01 14.07
C ALA A 84 14.95 15.61 13.39
N MET A 85 15.68 14.76 12.66
CA MET A 85 16.94 15.17 12.01
C MET A 85 16.75 15.40 10.52
N ASP A 86 15.85 14.68 9.87
CA ASP A 86 15.61 14.74 8.44
C ASP A 86 14.12 14.81 8.11
N GLU A 87 13.78 15.54 7.06
CA GLU A 87 12.44 15.58 6.49
C GLU A 87 12.36 14.67 5.26
N MET A 88 11.31 13.85 5.20
CA MET A 88 11.03 13.07 4.00
C MET A 88 10.46 13.96 2.90
N LYS A 89 11.22 14.15 1.80
CA LYS A 89 10.86 15.06 0.69
C LYS A 89 10.40 14.33 -0.57
N ASP A 90 10.85 13.10 -0.80
CA ASP A 90 10.73 12.42 -2.09
C ASP A 90 9.35 11.83 -2.40
N ALA A 91 8.53 11.57 -1.39
CA ALA A 91 7.22 10.96 -1.61
C ALA A 91 6.19 11.96 -2.13
N THR A 92 5.49 11.60 -3.22
CA THR A 92 4.40 12.41 -3.78
C THR A 92 3.17 12.42 -2.87
N SER A 93 2.28 13.41 -3.05
CA SER A 93 0.98 13.46 -2.37
C SER A 93 0.17 12.18 -2.57
N ALA A 94 0.13 11.66 -3.80
CA ALA A 94 -0.53 10.41 -4.14
C ALA A 94 0.06 9.23 -3.34
N GLY A 95 1.38 9.10 -3.28
CA GLY A 95 2.06 8.04 -2.54
C GLY A 95 1.85 8.15 -1.02
N ARG A 96 1.96 9.36 -0.46
CA ARG A 96 1.73 9.60 0.98
C ARG A 96 0.30 9.24 1.41
N GLY A 97 -0.67 9.34 0.49
CA GLY A 97 -2.08 9.04 0.72
C GLY A 97 -2.45 7.55 0.71
N TYR A 98 -1.57 6.64 0.32
CA TYR A 98 -1.88 5.21 0.13
C TYR A 98 -2.40 4.50 1.38
N GLY A 99 -2.03 4.96 2.57
CA GLY A 99 -2.42 4.33 3.83
C GLY A 99 -3.87 4.51 4.24
N VAL A 100 -4.59 5.44 3.63
CA VAL A 100 -6.01 5.73 3.92
C VAL A 100 -6.89 5.00 2.89
N ALA A 101 -8.09 4.58 3.29
CA ALA A 101 -9.08 4.01 2.37
C ALA A 101 -9.38 5.00 1.24
N GLY A 102 -9.43 4.51 0.01
CA GLY A 102 -9.55 5.33 -1.19
C GLY A 102 -8.21 5.89 -1.71
N GLY A 103 -7.14 5.81 -0.92
CA GLY A 103 -5.86 6.43 -1.25
C GLY A 103 -5.22 5.89 -2.51
N VAL A 104 -5.23 4.58 -2.69
CA VAL A 104 -4.63 3.92 -3.88
C VAL A 104 -5.44 4.25 -5.14
N ALA A 105 -6.76 4.11 -5.07
CA ALA A 105 -7.63 4.39 -6.21
C ALA A 105 -7.58 5.87 -6.62
N ASN A 106 -7.52 6.79 -5.66
CA ASN A 106 -7.36 8.22 -5.93
C ASN A 106 -5.98 8.52 -6.55
N ALA A 107 -4.91 7.88 -6.07
CA ALA A 107 -3.59 8.03 -6.66
C ALA A 107 -3.55 7.57 -8.13
N ILE A 108 -4.16 6.43 -8.44
CA ILE A 108 -4.31 5.93 -9.82
C ILE A 108 -5.12 6.92 -10.66
N LYS A 109 -6.23 7.43 -10.11
CA LYS A 109 -7.05 8.44 -10.80
C LYS A 109 -6.24 9.71 -11.10
N ASP A 110 -5.50 10.23 -10.12
CA ASP A 110 -4.66 11.41 -10.28
C ASP A 110 -3.57 11.20 -11.37
N CYS A 111 -3.00 10.00 -11.45
CA CYS A 111 -2.06 9.64 -12.51
C CYS A 111 -2.76 9.57 -13.88
N ILE A 112 -3.95 8.97 -13.96
CA ILE A 112 -4.72 8.91 -15.20
C ILE A 112 -5.09 10.32 -15.66
N GLU A 113 -5.53 11.19 -14.78
CA GLU A 113 -5.84 12.58 -15.11
C GLU A 113 -4.62 13.35 -15.67
N LYS A 114 -3.42 13.06 -15.14
CA LYS A 114 -2.16 13.69 -15.59
C LYS A 114 -1.71 13.15 -16.94
N TYR A 115 -1.66 11.83 -17.10
CA TYR A 115 -1.02 11.20 -18.27
C TYR A 115 -2.00 10.86 -19.40
N TYR A 116 -3.28 10.71 -19.10
CA TYR A 116 -4.36 10.37 -20.03
C TYR A 116 -5.57 11.25 -19.80
N PRO A 117 -5.43 12.60 -19.98
CA PRO A 117 -6.50 13.55 -19.69
C PRO A 117 -7.75 13.24 -20.50
N GLY A 118 -8.91 13.34 -19.84
CA GLY A 118 -10.20 13.05 -20.46
C GLY A 118 -10.63 11.57 -20.39
N THR A 119 -9.78 10.68 -19.85
CA THR A 119 -10.16 9.28 -19.61
C THR A 119 -11.08 9.19 -18.39
N PRO A 120 -12.32 8.68 -18.55
CA PRO A 120 -13.23 8.53 -17.42
C PRO A 120 -12.76 7.40 -16.48
N VAL A 121 -12.71 7.68 -15.20
CA VAL A 121 -12.36 6.69 -14.17
C VAL A 121 -13.53 6.54 -13.21
N ASN A 122 -14.15 5.36 -13.22
CA ASN A 122 -15.20 5.00 -12.28
C ASN A 122 -14.59 4.19 -11.13
N ILE A 123 -14.58 4.76 -9.92
CA ILE A 123 -13.99 4.14 -8.73
C ILE A 123 -15.08 3.56 -7.83
N GLN A 124 -14.81 2.35 -7.33
CA GLN A 124 -15.60 1.69 -6.30
C GLN A 124 -14.68 1.32 -5.13
N HIS A 125 -15.10 1.63 -3.92
CA HIS A 125 -14.36 1.31 -2.70
C HIS A 125 -15.04 0.17 -1.95
N ALA A 126 -14.24 -0.67 -1.31
CA ALA A 126 -14.67 -1.73 -0.42
C ALA A 126 -13.76 -1.76 0.81
N GLU A 127 -14.30 -1.42 1.98
CA GLU A 127 -13.57 -1.25 3.24
C GLU A 127 -13.98 -2.31 4.25
N SER A 128 -13.58 -3.47 4.08
CA SER A 128 -13.64 -4.65 4.95
C SER A 128 -13.59 -5.92 4.10
N LEU A 129 -13.29 -7.05 4.71
CA LEU A 129 -13.34 -8.33 3.99
C LEU A 129 -14.76 -8.67 3.47
N ALA A 130 -15.80 -8.26 4.19
CA ALA A 130 -17.17 -8.48 3.79
C ALA A 130 -17.55 -7.67 2.55
N GLU A 131 -17.18 -6.38 2.53
CA GLU A 131 -17.41 -5.50 1.38
C GLU A 131 -16.56 -5.90 0.18
N CYS A 132 -15.29 -6.26 0.38
CA CYS A 132 -14.45 -6.81 -0.68
C CYS A 132 -15.08 -8.06 -1.32
N LYS A 133 -15.63 -8.96 -0.50
CA LYS A 133 -16.34 -10.13 -1.01
C LYS A 133 -17.58 -9.76 -1.81
N LYS A 134 -18.37 -8.80 -1.33
CA LYS A 134 -19.54 -8.26 -2.04
C LYS A 134 -19.16 -7.62 -3.37
N ALA A 135 -18.12 -6.79 -3.38
CA ALA A 135 -17.60 -6.16 -4.61
C ALA A 135 -17.17 -7.22 -5.64
N LEU A 136 -16.44 -8.25 -5.23
CA LEU A 136 -16.04 -9.36 -6.10
C LEU A 136 -17.25 -10.15 -6.64
N LEU A 137 -18.29 -10.35 -5.84
CA LEU A 137 -19.53 -10.99 -6.30
C LEU A 137 -20.25 -10.14 -7.36
N LEU A 138 -20.33 -8.83 -7.15
CA LEU A 138 -20.94 -7.90 -8.11
C LEU A 138 -20.12 -7.80 -9.40
N ALA A 139 -18.81 -7.76 -9.29
CA ALA A 139 -17.92 -7.77 -10.45
C ALA A 139 -18.05 -9.06 -11.26
N LYS A 140 -18.07 -10.22 -10.58
CA LYS A 140 -18.32 -11.53 -11.22
C LYS A 140 -19.67 -11.59 -11.94
N ALA A 141 -20.67 -10.90 -11.42
CA ALA A 141 -22.00 -10.80 -12.03
C ALA A 141 -22.08 -9.75 -13.15
N GLY A 142 -20.96 -9.14 -13.56
CA GLY A 142 -20.91 -8.12 -14.61
C GLY A 142 -21.48 -6.74 -14.22
N LYS A 143 -21.75 -6.52 -12.92
CA LYS A 143 -22.37 -5.27 -12.44
C LYS A 143 -21.37 -4.14 -12.15
N MET A 144 -20.07 -4.42 -12.32
CA MET A 144 -18.97 -3.47 -12.07
C MET A 144 -18.01 -3.38 -13.26
N ASN A 145 -18.50 -3.58 -14.47
CA ASN A 145 -17.69 -3.47 -15.68
C ASN A 145 -17.19 -2.02 -15.85
N GLY A 146 -15.92 -1.86 -16.21
CA GLY A 146 -15.28 -0.56 -16.36
C GLY A 146 -15.01 0.19 -15.05
N CYS A 147 -15.12 -0.48 -13.88
CA CYS A 147 -14.80 0.11 -12.60
C CYS A 147 -13.38 -0.27 -12.16
N LEU A 148 -12.67 0.71 -11.60
CA LEU A 148 -11.51 0.48 -10.76
C LEU A 148 -12.00 0.17 -9.33
N ILE A 149 -11.79 -1.05 -8.86
CA ILE A 149 -12.22 -1.48 -7.54
C ILE A 149 -11.03 -1.49 -6.59
N GLU A 150 -11.05 -0.64 -5.58
CA GLU A 150 -10.12 -0.70 -4.46
C GLU A 150 -10.71 -1.54 -3.32
N GLY A 151 -9.97 -2.54 -2.87
CA GLY A 151 -10.36 -3.38 -1.73
C GLY A 151 -9.38 -3.24 -0.57
N MET A 152 -9.83 -2.70 0.55
CA MET A 152 -9.07 -2.61 1.80
C MET A 152 -9.66 -3.58 2.84
N ALA A 153 -8.83 -4.44 3.45
CA ALA A 153 -9.30 -5.39 4.45
C ALA A 153 -9.69 -4.71 5.78
N CYS A 154 -9.04 -3.59 6.10
CA CYS A 154 -9.28 -2.82 7.32
C CYS A 154 -10.16 -1.61 7.00
N PRO A 155 -11.29 -1.39 7.72
CA PRO A 155 -12.09 -0.17 7.58
C PRO A 155 -11.27 1.07 7.93
N GLY A 156 -11.21 2.04 7.02
CA GLY A 156 -10.33 3.21 7.12
C GLY A 156 -8.98 3.06 6.43
N GLY A 157 -8.66 1.87 5.90
CA GLY A 157 -7.41 1.58 5.20
C GLY A 157 -6.31 1.03 6.10
N CYS A 158 -5.06 1.11 5.64
CA CYS A 158 -3.90 0.57 6.37
C CYS A 158 -3.66 1.26 7.71
N ILE A 159 -4.07 2.51 7.88
CA ILE A 159 -3.99 3.25 9.15
C ILE A 159 -4.81 2.59 10.28
N ALA A 160 -5.76 1.72 9.93
CA ALA A 160 -6.55 0.91 10.85
C ALA A 160 -6.04 -0.53 10.97
N GLY A 161 -4.83 -0.80 10.54
CA GLY A 161 -4.20 -2.12 10.61
C GLY A 161 -4.01 -2.60 12.03
N ALA A 162 -3.94 -3.93 12.22
CA ALA A 162 -3.86 -4.58 13.53
C ALA A 162 -2.62 -4.19 14.36
N GLY A 163 -1.56 -3.70 13.72
CA GLY A 163 -0.32 -3.29 14.38
C GLY A 163 -0.16 -1.77 14.52
N THR A 164 -1.26 -1.00 14.51
CA THR A 164 -1.23 0.45 14.73
C THR A 164 -1.34 0.81 16.21
N ASN A 165 -0.72 1.91 16.62
CA ASN A 165 -0.71 2.40 18.00
C ASN A 165 -1.56 3.67 18.18
N ILE A 166 -2.30 4.10 17.17
CA ILE A 166 -3.01 5.38 17.17
C ILE A 166 -4.47 5.20 16.72
N ALA A 167 -5.36 6.05 17.24
CA ALA A 167 -6.76 6.04 16.83
C ALA A 167 -6.92 6.45 15.36
N ILE A 168 -7.77 5.73 14.62
CA ILE A 168 -7.99 5.91 13.18
C ILE A 168 -8.25 7.39 12.79
N PRO A 169 -9.14 8.16 13.45
CA PRO A 169 -9.37 9.54 13.06
C PRO A 169 -8.14 10.46 13.26
N VAL A 170 -7.27 10.12 14.21
CA VAL A 170 -6.02 10.87 14.44
C VAL A 170 -5.02 10.53 13.35
N ALA A 171 -4.84 9.25 13.04
CA ALA A 171 -3.99 8.78 11.96
C ALA A 171 -4.43 9.37 10.61
N ALA A 172 -5.73 9.37 10.30
CA ALA A 172 -6.27 9.94 9.06
C ALA A 172 -5.91 11.42 8.89
N ARG A 173 -6.08 12.23 9.95
CA ARG A 173 -5.70 13.66 9.93
C ARG A 173 -4.19 13.84 9.76
N ALA A 174 -3.38 13.01 10.41
CA ALA A 174 -1.92 13.08 10.28
C ALA A 174 -1.47 12.74 8.85
N VAL A 175 -2.04 11.71 8.24
CA VAL A 175 -1.77 11.33 6.85
C VAL A 175 -2.22 12.43 5.88
N ASP A 176 -3.40 13.03 6.11
CA ASP A 176 -3.90 14.13 5.26
C ASP A 176 -2.98 15.36 5.33
N LYS A 177 -2.54 15.72 6.53
CA LYS A 177 -1.53 16.79 6.71
C LYS A 177 -0.25 16.44 5.95
N PHE A 178 0.33 15.27 6.16
CA PHE A 178 1.55 14.81 5.52
C PHE A 178 1.43 14.75 3.98
N LYS A 179 0.27 14.33 3.48
CA LYS A 179 -0.05 14.34 2.06
C LYS A 179 -0.02 15.76 1.48
N ASN A 180 -0.59 16.73 2.20
CA ASN A 180 -0.67 18.13 1.74
C ASN A 180 0.68 18.88 1.81
N GLU A 181 1.65 18.34 2.54
CA GLU A 181 3.03 18.87 2.59
C GLU A 181 3.91 18.40 1.43
N ALA A 182 3.40 17.51 0.56
CA ALA A 182 4.18 17.00 -0.57
C ALA A 182 4.35 18.05 -1.67
N GLU A 183 5.57 18.20 -2.17
CA GLU A 183 5.89 19.14 -3.27
C GLU A 183 5.26 18.72 -4.60
N LYS A 184 5.16 17.40 -4.85
CA LYS A 184 4.60 16.83 -6.07
C LYS A 184 3.30 16.09 -5.80
N LYS A 185 2.32 16.25 -6.69
CA LYS A 185 1.02 15.56 -6.58
C LYS A 185 1.13 14.08 -6.94
N VAL A 186 1.74 13.79 -8.09
CA VAL A 186 1.92 12.45 -8.67
C VAL A 186 3.36 12.27 -9.15
N PRO A 187 3.85 11.05 -9.33
CA PRO A 187 5.18 10.79 -9.88
C PRO A 187 5.39 11.45 -11.23
N ASP A 188 6.64 11.76 -11.57
CA ASP A 188 7.04 12.14 -12.91
C ASP A 188 7.30 10.87 -13.74
N GLU A 189 7.21 10.98 -15.08
CA GLU A 189 7.47 9.85 -15.99
C GLU A 189 8.92 9.34 -15.93
N SER A 190 9.83 10.18 -15.45
CA SER A 190 11.26 9.87 -15.32
C SER A 190 11.60 9.02 -14.08
N VAL A 191 10.64 8.72 -13.21
CA VAL A 191 10.87 7.82 -12.08
C VAL A 191 10.84 6.40 -12.62
N ASP A 192 11.99 5.75 -12.56
CA ASP A 192 12.33 4.44 -13.10
C ASP A 192 11.16 3.50 -13.36
N GLN A 193 10.86 3.34 -14.64
CA GLN A 193 9.87 2.41 -15.15
C GLN A 193 10.45 0.98 -15.30
N GLU A 194 11.60 0.67 -14.74
CA GLU A 194 12.04 -0.71 -14.63
C GLU A 194 11.14 -1.46 -13.64
N MET A 195 9.93 -1.66 -14.11
CA MET A 195 8.97 -2.55 -13.48
C MET A 195 9.57 -3.93 -13.44
N VAL A 196 9.94 -4.37 -12.26
CA VAL A 196 10.38 -5.75 -12.05
C VAL A 196 9.16 -6.63 -12.23
N GLU A 197 9.04 -7.25 -13.39
CA GLU A 197 7.92 -8.16 -13.71
C GLU A 197 7.82 -9.26 -12.66
N LEU A 198 6.59 -9.53 -12.21
CA LEU A 198 6.28 -10.77 -11.52
C LEU A 198 6.42 -11.91 -12.53
N GLU A 199 7.30 -12.87 -12.26
CA GLU A 199 7.25 -14.12 -12.99
C GLU A 199 5.88 -14.75 -12.70
N LYS A 200 5.12 -14.93 -13.77
CA LYS A 200 3.86 -15.67 -13.72
C LYS A 200 4.22 -17.14 -13.51
N GLU A 201 3.89 -17.68 -12.34
CA GLU A 201 3.80 -19.13 -12.13
C GLU A 201 2.38 -19.62 -12.45
#